data_4a55e6062d87459031a995c1f232b199
#
_entry.id   4a55e6062d87459031a995c1f232b199
#
_cell.length_a   1.000
_cell.length_b   1.000
_cell.length_c   1.000
_cell.angle_alpha   90.00
_cell.angle_beta   90.00
_cell.angle_gamma   90.00
#
_symmetry.space_group_name_H-M   'P 1'
#
loop_
_entity.id
_entity.type
_entity.pdbx_description
1 polymer ?
#
loop_
_entity_poly.entity_id
_entity_poly.type
_entity_poly.pdbx_seq_one_letter_code
_entity_poly.pdbx_strand_id
1 'polypeptide(L)'
;LSDTEKRQLYDQHGHAGVDGRYSSEDIFQGARGDFSDIFGRGGGGFDSIFESIFGRGGGGFGFGQQRGSDILYQTSVTLEDVLHGKQMEIELQKQIQCDTCSGSGCKPGTNKKTCSSCNGQGQVRQTRNMGFASFVTAAPCSSCKGQGSLIETPCSDCKGQGKRKGTKKVTFDIPPGIDSGDYTVPNEGNEVPGGSNGDLIVRVRVQPHSNFNRDGKDIFYDQDVSMVDAALGCEVVVPTLEGTEKIKVDSGSQPNTIIKLKGKGVPHINSRGRGDQYVRIVVNIPKKLNKHQKNLLDEFKQTSD
;
A
#
# COMPACT_ATOMS: atom_id res chain seq x y z
N LEU A 1 -23.60 1.43 -23.82
CA LEU A 1 -25.00 1.66 -24.32
C LEU A 1 -25.32 0.83 -25.57
N SER A 2 -24.80 -0.38 -25.69
CA SER A 2 -25.05 -1.31 -26.81
C SER A 2 -26.05 -2.44 -26.46
N ASP A 3 -26.70 -2.35 -25.29
CA ASP A 3 -27.63 -3.37 -24.80
C ASP A 3 -29.06 -2.80 -24.83
N THR A 4 -29.89 -3.36 -25.70
CA THR A 4 -31.26 -2.89 -25.97
C THR A 4 -32.20 -3.04 -24.76
N GLU A 5 -31.95 -4.01 -23.87
CA GLU A 5 -32.80 -4.23 -22.68
C GLU A 5 -32.52 -3.19 -21.60
N LYS A 6 -31.27 -2.79 -21.43
CA LYS A 6 -30.91 -1.71 -20.50
C LYS A 6 -31.41 -0.35 -20.95
N ARG A 7 -31.56 -0.17 -22.25
CA ARG A 7 -32.13 1.03 -22.83
C ARG A 7 -33.63 1.15 -22.56
N GLN A 8 -34.36 0.05 -22.68
CA GLN A 8 -35.80 0.01 -22.39
C GLN A 8 -36.10 0.23 -20.87
N LEU A 9 -35.26 -0.28 -19.99
CA LEU A 9 -35.36 -0.04 -18.55
C LEU A 9 -35.05 1.42 -18.18
N TYR A 10 -34.12 2.04 -18.87
CA TYR A 10 -33.78 3.45 -18.69
C TYR A 10 -34.89 4.37 -19.20
N ASP A 11 -35.51 4.01 -20.33
CA ASP A 11 -36.61 4.81 -20.95
C ASP A 11 -37.90 4.70 -20.15
N GLN A 12 -38.12 3.63 -19.38
CA GLN A 12 -39.31 3.44 -18.53
C GLN A 12 -39.16 4.03 -17.10
N HIS A 13 -37.97 4.04 -16.54
CA HIS A 13 -37.78 4.36 -15.11
C HIS A 13 -36.75 5.47 -14.86
N GLY A 14 -36.13 6.06 -15.90
CA GLY A 14 -35.17 7.15 -15.80
C GLY A 14 -33.94 6.79 -14.94
N HIS A 15 -33.22 7.78 -14.46
CA HIS A 15 -32.05 7.62 -13.57
C HIS A 15 -32.35 6.88 -12.26
N ALA A 16 -33.63 6.82 -11.83
CA ALA A 16 -34.01 6.12 -10.60
C ALA A 16 -33.94 4.59 -10.68
N GLY A 17 -33.89 4.01 -11.89
CA GLY A 17 -33.77 2.56 -12.11
C GLY A 17 -32.31 2.07 -12.13
N VAL A 18 -31.32 2.97 -12.13
CA VAL A 18 -29.88 2.63 -12.22
C VAL A 18 -29.12 3.07 -10.97
N ASP A 19 -29.61 4.07 -10.23
CA ASP A 19 -29.03 4.52 -8.96
C ASP A 19 -29.69 3.78 -7.79
N GLY A 20 -28.95 2.84 -7.24
CA GLY A 20 -29.17 2.01 -6.05
C GLY A 20 -30.00 2.55 -4.87
N ARG A 21 -31.27 2.90 -5.08
CA ARG A 21 -32.22 3.31 -4.03
C ARG A 21 -33.26 2.25 -3.68
N TYR A 22 -32.98 0.99 -3.98
CA TYR A 22 -33.75 -0.12 -3.40
C TYR A 22 -32.94 -0.76 -2.29
N SER A 23 -33.45 -0.70 -1.05
CA SER A 23 -32.86 -1.44 0.05
C SER A 23 -33.09 -2.94 -0.19
N SER A 24 -32.15 -3.76 0.30
CA SER A 24 -32.23 -5.24 0.19
C SER A 24 -33.54 -5.84 0.75
N GLU A 25 -34.32 -5.08 1.50
CA GLU A 25 -35.62 -5.51 2.07
C GLU A 25 -36.77 -5.36 1.07
N ASP A 26 -36.72 -4.36 0.17
CA ASP A 26 -37.78 -4.15 -0.84
C ASP A 26 -37.71 -5.20 -1.96
N ILE A 27 -36.51 -5.75 -2.23
CA ILE A 27 -36.30 -6.83 -3.21
C ILE A 27 -36.86 -8.16 -2.69
N PHE A 28 -36.87 -8.38 -1.37
CA PHE A 28 -37.34 -9.63 -0.77
C PHE A 28 -38.86 -9.72 -0.63
N GLN A 29 -39.59 -8.61 -0.59
CA GLN A 29 -41.05 -8.63 -0.49
C GLN A 29 -41.80 -8.73 -1.83
N GLY A 30 -41.13 -8.38 -2.95
CA GLY A 30 -41.69 -8.49 -4.30
C GLY A 30 -41.55 -9.85 -4.99
N ALA A 31 -40.67 -10.73 -4.48
CA ALA A 31 -40.24 -11.94 -5.18
C ALA A 31 -40.90 -13.24 -4.69
N ARG A 32 -42.18 -13.23 -4.32
CA ARG A 32 -42.93 -14.44 -3.98
C ARG A 32 -43.69 -15.09 -5.14
N GLY A 33 -43.50 -14.64 -6.35
CA GLY A 33 -44.01 -15.26 -7.58
C GLY A 33 -42.97 -15.17 -8.67
N ASP A 34 -42.67 -16.25 -9.32
CA ASP A 34 -41.92 -16.39 -10.58
C ASP A 34 -40.40 -16.26 -10.58
N PHE A 35 -39.71 -16.57 -9.49
CA PHE A 35 -38.23 -16.58 -9.49
C PHE A 35 -37.63 -17.81 -10.21
N SER A 36 -38.42 -18.87 -10.40
CA SER A 36 -37.93 -20.12 -11.03
C SER A 36 -37.85 -20.06 -12.57
N ASP A 37 -38.61 -19.16 -13.21
CA ASP A 37 -38.64 -19.08 -14.70
C ASP A 37 -37.61 -18.10 -15.29
N ILE A 38 -37.12 -17.13 -14.50
CA ILE A 38 -36.10 -16.16 -14.96
C ILE A 38 -34.69 -16.74 -14.92
N PHE A 39 -34.41 -17.72 -14.05
CA PHE A 39 -33.07 -18.30 -13.87
C PHE A 39 -32.82 -19.62 -14.61
N GLY A 40 -33.84 -20.19 -15.28
CA GLY A 40 -33.75 -21.51 -15.92
C GLY A 40 -33.23 -21.52 -17.37
N ARG A 41 -33.04 -20.37 -18.03
CA ARG A 41 -32.73 -20.41 -19.46
C ARG A 41 -31.85 -19.25 -19.95
N GLY A 42 -30.51 -19.40 -19.81
CA GLY A 42 -29.57 -18.51 -20.52
C GLY A 42 -28.28 -18.21 -19.80
N GLY A 43 -27.30 -19.04 -19.99
CA GLY A 43 -25.86 -18.77 -20.21
C GLY A 43 -25.09 -17.76 -19.35
N GLY A 44 -24.29 -18.28 -18.43
CA GLY A 44 -22.90 -17.87 -18.26
C GLY A 44 -22.60 -16.42 -17.81
N GLY A 45 -22.67 -16.14 -16.51
CA GLY A 45 -22.06 -14.92 -16.00
C GLY A 45 -22.42 -14.52 -14.58
N PHE A 46 -23.54 -14.97 -14.06
CA PHE A 46 -23.98 -14.66 -12.69
C PHE A 46 -23.65 -15.74 -11.66
N ASP A 47 -23.27 -16.93 -12.10
CA ASP A 47 -22.87 -18.04 -11.22
C ASP A 47 -21.65 -17.67 -10.36
N SER A 48 -20.70 -16.90 -10.90
CA SER A 48 -19.51 -16.51 -10.17
C SER A 48 -19.79 -15.47 -9.07
N ILE A 49 -20.81 -14.63 -9.23
CA ILE A 49 -21.18 -13.60 -8.23
C ILE A 49 -22.06 -14.25 -7.14
N PHE A 50 -22.95 -15.15 -7.55
CA PHE A 50 -23.80 -15.88 -6.60
C PHE A 50 -22.97 -16.88 -5.78
N GLU A 51 -22.00 -17.55 -6.39
CA GLU A 51 -21.06 -18.43 -5.71
C GLU A 51 -20.11 -17.66 -4.80
N SER A 52 -19.74 -16.42 -5.15
CA SER A 52 -18.95 -15.52 -4.30
C SER A 52 -19.72 -15.01 -3.07
N ILE A 53 -21.03 -14.78 -3.17
CA ILE A 53 -21.86 -14.23 -2.09
C ILE A 53 -22.57 -15.34 -1.29
N PHE A 54 -23.06 -16.40 -1.95
CA PHE A 54 -23.83 -17.46 -1.33
C PHE A 54 -23.12 -18.82 -1.25
N GLY A 55 -22.24 -19.13 -2.18
CA GLY A 55 -21.45 -20.38 -2.17
C GLY A 55 -20.40 -20.42 -1.07
N ARG A 56 -19.99 -19.26 -0.54
CA ARG A 56 -19.08 -19.15 0.61
C ARG A 56 -19.78 -19.14 1.97
N GLY A 57 -21.11 -19.20 1.98
CA GLY A 57 -21.95 -19.20 3.19
C GLY A 57 -22.60 -20.53 3.55
N GLY A 58 -22.41 -21.58 2.74
CA GLY A 58 -23.01 -22.87 2.94
C GLY A 58 -22.00 -23.94 3.27
N GLY A 59 -21.74 -24.19 4.55
CA GLY A 59 -21.14 -25.45 5.01
C GLY A 59 -19.64 -25.48 5.10
N GLY A 60 -19.11 -24.93 6.14
CA GLY A 60 -17.75 -25.08 6.58
C GLY A 60 -17.27 -23.82 7.29
N PHE A 61 -17.67 -23.63 8.53
CA PHE A 61 -16.82 -22.93 9.49
C PHE A 61 -15.55 -23.79 9.67
N GLY A 62 -14.76 -23.89 8.60
CA GLY A 62 -13.37 -24.26 8.74
C GLY A 62 -12.81 -23.27 9.73
N PHE A 63 -12.16 -23.74 10.77
CA PHE A 63 -11.26 -22.94 11.58
C PHE A 63 -10.25 -22.31 10.63
N GLY A 64 -10.58 -21.13 10.10
CA GLY A 64 -9.67 -20.35 9.30
C GLY A 64 -8.43 -20.17 10.15
N GLN A 65 -7.31 -20.63 9.64
CA GLN A 65 -6.01 -20.51 10.31
C GLN A 65 -5.91 -19.08 10.80
N GLN A 66 -5.86 -18.87 12.11
CA GLN A 66 -5.83 -17.54 12.70
C GLN A 66 -4.58 -16.83 12.17
N ARG A 67 -4.77 -15.69 11.50
CA ARG A 67 -3.66 -14.87 11.05
C ARG A 67 -3.45 -13.73 12.03
N GLY A 68 -2.19 -13.42 12.30
CA GLY A 68 -1.79 -12.25 13.06
C GLY A 68 -2.18 -10.96 12.35
N SER A 69 -2.42 -9.90 13.10
CA SER A 69 -2.65 -8.59 12.51
C SER A 69 -1.36 -8.00 11.98
N ASP A 70 -1.48 -7.26 10.90
CA ASP A 70 -0.37 -6.55 10.29
C ASP A 70 0.08 -5.37 11.17
N ILE A 71 1.32 -4.94 10.99
CA ILE A 71 1.92 -3.80 11.69
C ILE A 71 2.30 -2.76 10.66
N LEU A 72 1.92 -1.51 10.91
CA LEU A 72 2.34 -0.38 10.09
C LEU A 72 3.56 0.29 10.73
N TYR A 73 4.65 0.40 9.97
CA TYR A 73 5.85 1.15 10.33
C TYR A 73 6.09 2.27 9.33
N GLN A 74 6.36 3.47 9.81
CA GLN A 74 6.63 4.63 8.96
C GLN A 74 8.10 4.98 8.99
N THR A 75 8.70 5.18 7.81
CA THR A 75 10.09 5.62 7.68
C THR A 75 10.23 6.64 6.58
N SER A 76 11.31 7.42 6.63
CA SER A 76 11.68 8.35 5.58
C SER A 76 13.07 8.03 5.05
N VAL A 77 13.26 8.19 3.75
CA VAL A 77 14.53 7.95 3.04
C VAL A 77 14.92 9.21 2.27
N THR A 78 16.21 9.42 2.11
CA THR A 78 16.75 10.51 1.30
C THR A 78 16.82 10.10 -0.17
N LEU A 79 17.09 11.05 -1.05
CA LEU A 79 17.23 10.77 -2.48
C LEU A 79 18.49 9.93 -2.78
N GLU A 80 19.52 10.05 -1.94
CA GLU A 80 20.74 9.24 -2.00
C GLU A 80 20.47 7.79 -1.56
N ASP A 81 19.64 7.60 -0.52
CA ASP A 81 19.17 6.27 -0.11
C ASP A 81 18.39 5.60 -1.25
N VAL A 82 17.57 6.38 -1.97
CA VAL A 82 16.83 5.88 -3.15
C VAL A 82 17.77 5.52 -4.30
N LEU A 83 18.89 6.21 -4.44
CA LEU A 83 19.86 5.92 -5.49
C LEU A 83 20.57 4.57 -5.26
N HIS A 84 21.01 4.33 -4.04
CA HIS A 84 21.87 3.17 -3.71
C HIS A 84 21.11 1.98 -3.11
N GLY A 85 19.88 2.23 -2.63
CA GLY A 85 19.20 1.32 -1.74
C GLY A 85 19.77 1.41 -0.32
N LYS A 86 19.04 0.84 0.63
CA LYS A 86 19.42 0.88 2.04
C LYS A 86 18.89 -0.31 2.80
N GLN A 87 19.77 -0.98 3.53
CA GLN A 87 19.34 -1.96 4.52
C GLN A 87 18.95 -1.24 5.81
N MET A 88 17.76 -1.54 6.31
CA MET A 88 17.25 -0.99 7.56
C MET A 88 17.05 -2.08 8.60
N GLU A 89 17.52 -1.83 9.82
CA GLU A 89 17.22 -2.61 11.00
C GLU A 89 16.34 -1.77 11.92
N ILE A 90 15.20 -2.32 12.30
CA ILE A 90 14.23 -1.64 13.17
C ILE A 90 13.85 -2.53 14.35
N GLU A 91 13.54 -1.92 15.48
CA GLU A 91 13.00 -2.60 16.64
C GLU A 91 11.49 -2.38 16.71
N LEU A 92 10.74 -3.48 16.56
CA LEU A 92 9.28 -3.46 16.59
C LEU A 92 8.75 -4.03 17.88
N GLN A 93 7.86 -3.30 18.53
CA GLN A 93 7.03 -3.84 19.60
C GLN A 93 5.85 -4.57 18.98
N LYS A 94 5.86 -5.90 19.09
CA LYS A 94 4.79 -6.74 18.51
C LYS A 94 4.36 -7.84 19.46
N GLN A 95 3.23 -8.46 19.14
CA GLN A 95 2.83 -9.71 19.76
C GLN A 95 3.77 -10.80 19.28
N ILE A 96 4.49 -11.42 20.19
CA ILE A 96 5.38 -12.56 19.92
C ILE A 96 4.87 -13.80 20.62
N GLN A 97 5.19 -14.95 20.09
CA GLN A 97 4.90 -16.22 20.72
C GLN A 97 5.55 -16.28 22.10
N CYS A 98 4.86 -16.81 23.09
CA CYS A 98 5.41 -16.93 24.44
C CYS A 98 6.46 -18.04 24.48
N ASP A 99 7.70 -17.68 24.77
CA ASP A 99 8.83 -18.62 24.81
C ASP A 99 8.63 -19.69 25.89
N THR A 100 8.10 -19.32 27.05
CA THR A 100 7.91 -20.20 28.20
C THR A 100 6.97 -21.37 27.91
N CYS A 101 5.91 -21.14 27.14
CA CYS A 101 4.94 -22.19 26.81
C CYS A 101 4.92 -22.54 25.32
N SER A 102 5.81 -21.97 24.52
CA SER A 102 5.88 -22.19 23.07
C SER A 102 4.51 -22.03 22.38
N GLY A 103 3.75 -21.03 22.80
CA GLY A 103 2.44 -20.71 22.24
C GLY A 103 1.27 -21.56 22.74
N SER A 104 1.48 -22.59 23.56
CA SER A 104 0.40 -23.45 24.05
C SER A 104 -0.57 -22.72 25.00
N GLY A 105 -0.10 -21.71 25.70
CA GLY A 105 -0.83 -21.04 26.77
C GLY A 105 -0.88 -21.82 28.08
N CYS A 106 -0.43 -23.08 28.09
CA CYS A 106 -0.40 -23.92 29.28
C CYS A 106 0.92 -23.75 30.05
N LYS A 107 0.90 -24.01 31.33
CA LYS A 107 2.13 -24.12 32.12
C LYS A 107 3.02 -25.22 31.53
N PRO A 108 4.34 -25.02 31.44
CA PRO A 108 5.27 -26.06 30.98
C PRO A 108 5.04 -27.39 31.67
N GLY A 109 4.97 -28.48 30.89
CA GLY A 109 4.66 -29.82 31.37
C GLY A 109 3.16 -30.12 31.50
N THR A 110 2.27 -29.18 31.14
CA THR A 110 0.82 -29.42 31.09
C THR A 110 0.27 -29.21 29.69
N ASN A 111 -0.82 -29.89 29.36
CA ASN A 111 -1.45 -29.85 28.04
C ASN A 111 -2.88 -29.28 28.13
N LYS A 112 -3.35 -28.79 26.99
CA LYS A 112 -4.78 -28.44 26.82
C LYS A 112 -5.64 -29.67 26.96
N LYS A 113 -6.75 -29.58 27.71
CA LYS A 113 -7.76 -30.64 27.77
C LYS A 113 -8.87 -30.41 26.75
N THR A 114 -9.33 -31.45 26.11
CA THR A 114 -10.50 -31.38 25.23
C THR A 114 -11.72 -30.90 26.00
N CYS A 115 -12.44 -29.94 25.46
CA CYS A 115 -13.65 -29.42 26.10
C CYS A 115 -14.75 -30.48 26.08
N SER A 116 -15.20 -30.95 27.26
CA SER A 116 -16.24 -31.94 27.42
C SER A 116 -17.61 -31.46 26.93
N SER A 117 -17.90 -30.18 27.03
CA SER A 117 -19.19 -29.61 26.62
C SER A 117 -19.42 -29.60 25.10
N CYS A 118 -18.38 -29.61 24.29
CA CYS A 118 -18.47 -29.66 22.82
C CYS A 118 -17.65 -30.80 22.21
N ASN A 119 -17.07 -31.68 23.03
CA ASN A 119 -16.23 -32.79 22.60
C ASN A 119 -15.11 -32.37 21.62
N GLY A 120 -14.52 -31.21 21.86
CA GLY A 120 -13.45 -30.66 21.03
C GLY A 120 -13.92 -29.87 19.80
N GLN A 121 -15.20 -29.86 19.47
CA GLN A 121 -15.71 -29.19 18.26
C GLN A 121 -15.74 -27.67 18.33
N GLY A 122 -15.59 -27.09 19.51
CA GLY A 122 -15.66 -25.63 19.71
C GLY A 122 -17.06 -25.03 19.56
N GLN A 123 -18.02 -25.80 19.04
CA GLN A 123 -19.39 -25.35 18.76
C GLN A 123 -20.40 -26.32 19.37
N VAL A 124 -21.56 -25.80 19.73
CA VAL A 124 -22.71 -26.55 20.17
C VAL A 124 -23.87 -26.31 19.21
N ARG A 125 -24.55 -27.38 18.81
CA ARG A 125 -25.75 -27.29 17.96
C ARG A 125 -26.94 -26.92 18.83
N GLN A 126 -27.61 -25.83 18.53
CA GLN A 126 -28.86 -25.43 19.16
C GLN A 126 -30.00 -25.65 18.16
N THR A 127 -30.94 -26.50 18.49
CA THR A 127 -32.16 -26.67 17.69
C THR A 127 -33.22 -25.74 18.25
N ARG A 128 -33.71 -24.83 17.43
CA ARG A 128 -34.85 -23.98 17.74
C ARG A 128 -36.04 -24.46 16.93
N ASN A 129 -37.11 -24.89 17.61
CA ASN A 129 -38.36 -25.27 16.98
C ASN A 129 -39.27 -24.03 16.88
N MET A 130 -39.58 -23.61 15.67
CA MET A 130 -40.54 -22.55 15.38
C MET A 130 -41.78 -23.20 14.70
N GLY A 131 -42.71 -23.68 15.50
CA GLY A 131 -43.95 -24.29 15.02
C GLY A 131 -43.71 -25.49 14.10
N PHE A 132 -43.84 -25.29 12.82
CA PHE A 132 -43.71 -26.34 11.79
C PHE A 132 -42.29 -26.57 11.25
N ALA A 133 -41.32 -25.79 11.68
CA ALA A 133 -39.93 -25.92 11.21
C ALA A 133 -38.95 -25.95 12.39
N SER A 134 -37.95 -26.83 12.31
CA SER A 134 -36.83 -26.87 13.25
C SER A 134 -35.56 -26.33 12.56
N PHE A 135 -34.97 -25.33 13.15
CA PHE A 135 -33.69 -24.75 12.68
C PHE A 135 -32.57 -25.19 13.59
N VAL A 136 -31.53 -25.76 12.99
CA VAL A 136 -30.30 -26.13 13.70
C VAL A 136 -29.28 -24.99 13.48
N THR A 137 -28.96 -24.28 14.52
CA THR A 137 -27.93 -23.24 14.50
C THR A 137 -26.68 -23.70 15.26
N ALA A 138 -25.51 -23.51 14.71
CA ALA A 138 -24.25 -23.73 15.39
C ALA A 138 -23.88 -22.47 16.17
N ALA A 139 -23.70 -22.60 17.49
CA ALA A 139 -23.26 -21.51 18.35
C ALA A 139 -21.89 -21.83 18.96
N PRO A 140 -21.01 -20.83 19.18
CA PRO A 140 -19.74 -21.06 19.88
C PRO A 140 -20.00 -21.68 21.26
N CYS A 141 -19.24 -22.70 21.62
CA CYS A 141 -19.35 -23.34 22.94
C CYS A 141 -19.03 -22.32 24.03
N SER A 142 -19.95 -22.12 24.96
CA SER A 142 -19.77 -21.14 26.07
C SER A 142 -18.63 -21.51 27.01
N SER A 143 -18.36 -22.79 27.20
CA SER A 143 -17.32 -23.28 28.12
C SER A 143 -15.91 -23.03 27.59
N CYS A 144 -15.67 -23.27 26.29
CA CYS A 144 -14.34 -23.05 25.67
C CYS A 144 -14.28 -21.82 24.76
N LYS A 145 -15.36 -21.05 24.66
CA LYS A 145 -15.47 -19.84 23.82
C LYS A 145 -15.05 -20.08 22.35
N GLY A 146 -15.39 -21.26 21.85
CA GLY A 146 -15.08 -21.64 20.46
C GLY A 146 -13.74 -22.37 20.27
N GLN A 147 -12.88 -22.46 21.30
CA GLN A 147 -11.54 -23.05 21.16
C GLN A 147 -11.49 -24.58 21.11
N GLY A 148 -12.56 -25.28 21.47
CA GLY A 148 -12.61 -26.74 21.51
C GLY A 148 -11.78 -27.37 22.64
N SER A 149 -10.92 -26.60 23.31
CA SER A 149 -10.04 -27.06 24.41
C SER A 149 -10.05 -26.07 25.58
N LEU A 150 -9.69 -26.56 26.75
CA LEU A 150 -9.61 -25.79 28.00
C LEU A 150 -8.19 -25.85 28.55
N ILE A 151 -7.73 -24.73 29.09
CA ILE A 151 -6.44 -24.61 29.80
C ILE A 151 -6.75 -24.68 31.30
N GLU A 152 -6.36 -25.77 31.95
CA GLU A 152 -6.56 -25.90 33.41
C GLU A 152 -5.48 -25.13 34.20
N THR A 153 -4.26 -25.21 33.73
CA THR A 153 -3.12 -24.53 34.38
C THR A 153 -2.52 -23.54 33.38
N PRO A 154 -2.89 -22.26 33.46
CA PRO A 154 -2.38 -21.26 32.54
C PRO A 154 -0.88 -21.00 32.76
N CYS A 155 -0.16 -20.70 31.70
CA CYS A 155 1.22 -20.24 31.75
C CYS A 155 1.32 -18.92 32.55
N SER A 156 2.27 -18.84 33.48
CA SER A 156 2.49 -17.65 34.33
C SER A 156 2.76 -16.38 33.52
N ASP A 157 3.54 -16.51 32.43
CA ASP A 157 4.05 -15.36 31.66
C ASP A 157 3.01 -14.79 30.70
N CYS A 158 2.29 -15.63 29.97
CA CYS A 158 1.28 -15.17 29.03
C CYS A 158 -0.16 -15.27 29.55
N LYS A 159 -0.36 -15.77 30.79
CA LYS A 159 -1.68 -15.92 31.44
C LYS A 159 -2.70 -16.67 30.58
N GLY A 160 -2.25 -17.72 29.88
CA GLY A 160 -3.10 -18.53 29.02
C GLY A 160 -3.23 -18.05 27.57
N GLN A 161 -2.69 -16.90 27.21
CA GLN A 161 -2.84 -16.35 25.86
C GLN A 161 -1.93 -17.00 24.82
N GLY A 162 -0.84 -17.66 25.21
CA GLY A 162 0.15 -18.24 24.31
C GLY A 162 1.06 -17.20 23.64
N LYS A 163 0.79 -15.92 23.82
CA LYS A 163 1.54 -14.80 23.23
C LYS A 163 1.77 -13.67 24.25
N ARG A 164 2.78 -12.88 24.04
CA ARG A 164 3.12 -11.73 24.88
C ARG A 164 3.57 -10.55 24.02
N LYS A 165 3.53 -9.35 24.57
CA LYS A 165 4.19 -8.20 23.96
C LYS A 165 5.70 -8.36 24.11
N GLY A 166 6.42 -8.17 23.04
CA GLY A 166 7.88 -8.19 23.03
C GLY A 166 8.44 -7.33 21.93
N THR A 167 9.73 -7.02 22.04
CA THR A 167 10.47 -6.29 21.01
C THR A 167 11.21 -7.29 20.13
N LYS A 168 11.08 -7.18 18.82
CA LYS A 168 11.81 -7.99 17.84
C LYS A 168 12.54 -7.07 16.87
N LYS A 169 13.79 -7.38 16.61
CA LYS A 169 14.56 -6.74 15.54
C LYS A 169 14.16 -7.33 14.21
N VAL A 170 13.82 -6.47 13.27
CA VAL A 170 13.47 -6.85 11.90
C VAL A 170 14.39 -6.09 10.96
N THR A 171 15.03 -6.82 10.07
CA THR A 171 15.89 -6.27 9.02
C THR A 171 15.19 -6.43 7.68
N PHE A 172 15.14 -5.36 6.90
CA PHE A 172 14.60 -5.39 5.55
C PHE A 172 15.39 -4.45 4.65
N ASP A 173 15.37 -4.73 3.36
CA ASP A 173 16.08 -3.95 2.36
C ASP A 173 15.11 -3.01 1.65
N ILE A 174 15.51 -1.75 1.54
CA ILE A 174 14.88 -0.76 0.68
C ILE A 174 15.60 -0.81 -0.67
N PRO A 175 14.93 -1.27 -1.74
CA PRO A 175 15.58 -1.39 -3.05
C PRO A 175 15.87 -0.02 -3.65
N PRO A 176 16.92 0.10 -4.48
CA PRO A 176 17.18 1.32 -5.22
C PRO A 176 16.00 1.64 -6.16
N GLY A 177 15.74 2.92 -6.35
CA GLY A 177 14.63 3.39 -7.18
C GLY A 177 13.27 3.46 -6.50
N ILE A 178 13.19 3.15 -5.21
CA ILE A 178 11.93 3.15 -4.45
C ILE A 178 11.21 4.49 -4.52
N ASP A 179 9.88 4.44 -4.58
CA ASP A 179 9.01 5.60 -4.45
C ASP A 179 8.34 5.68 -3.08
N SER A 180 7.70 6.82 -2.80
CA SER A 180 6.85 6.91 -1.61
C SER A 180 5.65 5.98 -1.76
N GLY A 181 5.40 5.14 -0.75
CA GLY A 181 4.32 4.16 -0.78
C GLY A 181 4.41 3.15 0.34
N ASP A 182 3.51 2.19 0.32
CA ASP A 182 3.43 1.11 1.29
C ASP A 182 4.06 -0.16 0.70
N TYR A 183 5.02 -0.74 1.42
CA TYR A 183 5.75 -1.95 1.03
C TYR A 183 5.55 -3.02 2.09
N THR A 184 5.31 -4.24 1.65
CA THR A 184 5.02 -5.35 2.56
C THR A 184 6.24 -6.22 2.78
N VAL A 185 6.60 -6.43 4.05
CA VAL A 185 7.58 -7.43 4.48
C VAL A 185 6.79 -8.59 5.07
N PRO A 186 6.74 -9.75 4.40
CA PRO A 186 5.86 -10.85 4.78
C PRO A 186 6.28 -11.49 6.12
N ASN A 187 5.28 -11.95 6.89
CA ASN A 187 5.44 -12.67 8.16
C ASN A 187 6.14 -11.91 9.30
N GLU A 188 6.37 -10.61 9.16
CA GLU A 188 7.01 -9.78 10.20
C GLU A 188 6.02 -8.96 11.05
N GLY A 189 4.72 -9.18 10.88
CA GLY A 189 3.67 -8.62 11.74
C GLY A 189 3.53 -9.35 13.07
N ASN A 190 2.34 -9.24 13.69
CA ASN A 190 2.03 -9.90 14.96
C ASN A 190 1.98 -11.42 14.79
N GLU A 191 2.57 -12.12 15.76
CA GLU A 191 2.59 -13.59 15.78
C GLU A 191 1.31 -14.13 16.43
N VAL A 192 0.80 -15.26 15.91
CA VAL A 192 -0.33 -16.00 16.48
C VAL A 192 0.06 -17.45 16.68
N PRO A 193 -0.02 -17.96 17.90
CA PRO A 193 0.27 -19.36 18.17
C PRO A 193 -0.64 -20.31 17.38
N GLY A 194 -0.04 -21.20 16.57
CA GLY A 194 -0.78 -22.15 15.75
C GLY A 194 -1.45 -21.57 14.50
N GLY A 195 -1.13 -20.32 14.16
CA GLY A 195 -1.60 -19.61 12.97
C GLY A 195 -0.45 -19.11 12.11
N SER A 196 -0.77 -18.29 11.11
CA SER A 196 0.20 -17.53 10.33
C SER A 196 0.43 -16.16 10.94
N ASN A 197 1.65 -15.65 10.84
CA ASN A 197 1.94 -14.29 11.28
C ASN A 197 1.26 -13.27 10.36
N GLY A 198 1.05 -12.05 10.85
CA GLY A 198 0.72 -10.90 10.03
C GLY A 198 1.95 -10.41 9.25
N ASP A 199 1.78 -9.37 8.46
CA ASP A 199 2.85 -8.74 7.70
C ASP A 199 3.26 -7.41 8.34
N LEU A 200 4.49 -6.98 8.04
CA LEU A 200 4.94 -5.64 8.35
C LEU A 200 4.73 -4.77 7.10
N ILE A 201 3.89 -3.76 7.22
CA ILE A 201 3.67 -2.76 6.18
C ILE A 201 4.60 -1.59 6.47
N VAL A 202 5.60 -1.41 5.61
CA VAL A 202 6.55 -0.29 5.71
C VAL A 202 6.08 0.83 4.81
N ARG A 203 5.64 1.94 5.42
CA ARG A 203 5.30 3.16 4.69
C ARG A 203 6.54 4.01 4.52
N VAL A 204 7.06 4.01 3.30
CA VAL A 204 8.24 4.78 2.93
C VAL A 204 7.82 6.16 2.45
N ARG A 205 8.50 7.19 2.93
CA ARG A 205 8.41 8.56 2.42
C ARG A 205 9.77 8.99 1.90
N VAL A 206 9.85 9.33 0.63
CA VAL A 206 11.04 9.99 0.06
C VAL A 206 11.00 11.46 0.48
N GLN A 207 12.07 11.90 1.14
CA GLN A 207 12.19 13.30 1.57
C GLN A 207 12.44 14.21 0.38
N PRO A 208 11.84 15.42 0.34
CA PRO A 208 12.22 16.44 -0.63
C PRO A 208 13.71 16.77 -0.50
N HIS A 209 14.41 16.82 -1.63
CA HIS A 209 15.82 17.21 -1.65
C HIS A 209 15.96 18.73 -1.84
N SER A 210 17.01 19.33 -1.26
CA SER A 210 17.23 20.79 -1.30
C SER A 210 17.43 21.33 -2.72
N ASN A 211 18.11 20.57 -3.57
CA ASN A 211 18.54 21.02 -4.89
C ASN A 211 17.82 20.32 -6.03
N PHE A 212 17.31 19.11 -5.80
CA PHE A 212 16.73 18.30 -6.85
C PHE A 212 15.23 18.10 -6.65
N ASN A 213 14.49 18.23 -7.74
CA ASN A 213 13.12 17.78 -7.83
C ASN A 213 13.09 16.43 -8.56
N ARG A 214 12.40 15.43 -7.99
CA ARG A 214 12.25 14.11 -8.59
C ARG A 214 10.87 13.97 -9.24
N ASP A 215 10.85 13.43 -10.45
CA ASP A 215 9.63 13.00 -11.11
C ASP A 215 9.84 11.57 -11.66
N GLY A 216 9.24 10.60 -10.97
CA GLY A 216 9.46 9.19 -11.24
C GLY A 216 10.94 8.81 -11.14
N LYS A 217 11.57 8.44 -12.26
CA LYS A 217 12.99 8.11 -12.36
C LYS A 217 13.90 9.29 -12.67
N ASP A 218 13.34 10.36 -13.19
CA ASP A 218 14.09 11.54 -13.65
C ASP A 218 14.22 12.56 -12.54
N ILE A 219 15.30 13.32 -12.57
CA ILE A 219 15.56 14.42 -11.63
C ILE A 219 15.75 15.73 -12.37
N PHE A 220 15.33 16.80 -11.73
CA PHE A 220 15.39 18.16 -12.26
C PHE A 220 16.22 19.02 -11.35
N TYR A 221 17.08 19.83 -11.96
CA TYR A 221 17.94 20.77 -11.27
C TYR A 221 17.91 22.11 -11.99
N ASP A 222 17.80 23.20 -11.23
CA ASP A 222 17.82 24.56 -11.76
C ASP A 222 19.22 25.12 -11.61
N GLN A 223 19.87 25.43 -12.75
CA GLN A 223 21.18 26.02 -12.80
C GLN A 223 21.07 27.53 -13.11
N ASP A 224 21.49 28.33 -12.16
CA ASP A 224 21.62 29.79 -12.35
C ASP A 224 22.80 30.12 -13.27
N VAL A 225 22.54 30.91 -14.29
CA VAL A 225 23.53 31.40 -15.25
C VAL A 225 23.33 32.90 -15.43
N SER A 226 24.42 33.68 -15.51
CA SER A 226 24.28 35.10 -15.79
C SER A 226 23.78 35.36 -17.22
N MET A 227 23.13 36.52 -17.46
CA MET A 227 22.69 36.88 -18.80
C MET A 227 23.86 36.99 -19.79
N VAL A 228 25.02 37.36 -19.31
CA VAL A 228 26.22 37.48 -20.16
C VAL A 228 26.75 36.10 -20.55
N ASP A 229 26.83 35.19 -19.58
CA ASP A 229 27.27 33.82 -19.83
C ASP A 229 26.28 33.08 -20.72
N ALA A 230 24.98 33.32 -20.57
CA ALA A 230 23.96 32.74 -21.44
C ALA A 230 24.08 33.26 -22.89
N ALA A 231 24.45 34.53 -23.07
CA ALA A 231 24.64 35.14 -24.38
C ALA A 231 25.92 34.64 -25.07
N LEU A 232 27.04 34.61 -24.33
CA LEU A 232 28.36 34.26 -24.87
C LEU A 232 28.62 32.76 -24.92
N GLY A 233 27.87 31.96 -24.11
CA GLY A 233 28.16 30.59 -23.82
C GLY A 233 29.19 30.41 -22.71
N CYS A 234 29.03 29.35 -21.92
CA CYS A 234 29.95 29.09 -20.79
C CYS A 234 29.99 27.58 -20.47
N GLU A 235 30.98 27.21 -19.67
CA GLU A 235 31.00 25.93 -19.01
C GLU A 235 30.59 26.10 -17.54
N VAL A 236 29.64 25.32 -17.08
CA VAL A 236 29.21 25.31 -15.68
C VAL A 236 29.32 23.89 -15.07
N VAL A 237 29.60 23.86 -13.78
CA VAL A 237 29.65 22.61 -13.01
C VAL A 237 28.32 22.46 -12.30
N VAL A 238 27.62 21.40 -12.60
CA VAL A 238 26.33 21.09 -12.00
C VAL A 238 26.44 19.91 -11.04
N PRO A 239 25.72 19.92 -9.92
CA PRO A 239 25.64 18.77 -9.03
C PRO A 239 24.84 17.66 -9.69
N THR A 240 25.21 16.43 -9.40
CA THR A 240 24.45 15.20 -9.69
C THR A 240 24.29 14.42 -8.40
N LEU A 241 23.47 13.39 -8.40
CA LEU A 241 23.30 12.51 -7.22
C LEU A 241 24.59 11.77 -6.83
N GLU A 242 25.57 11.65 -7.75
CA GLU A 242 26.83 10.93 -7.53
C GLU A 242 28.07 11.84 -7.47
N GLY A 243 27.87 13.15 -7.52
CA GLY A 243 28.97 14.10 -7.53
C GLY A 243 28.67 15.32 -8.39
N THR A 244 29.60 15.72 -9.27
CA THR A 244 29.43 16.90 -10.12
C THR A 244 29.78 16.58 -11.56
N GLU A 245 29.13 17.26 -12.52
CA GLU A 245 29.44 17.17 -13.94
C GLU A 245 29.61 18.56 -14.57
N LYS A 246 30.52 18.63 -15.54
CA LYS A 246 30.68 19.83 -16.35
C LYS A 246 29.74 19.80 -17.54
N ILE A 247 28.96 20.82 -17.72
CA ILE A 247 28.09 20.97 -18.88
C ILE A 247 28.43 22.23 -19.63
N LYS A 248 28.26 22.22 -20.93
CA LYS A 248 28.42 23.38 -21.81
C LYS A 248 27.03 23.99 -22.02
N VAL A 249 26.96 25.29 -21.75
CA VAL A 249 25.83 26.14 -22.10
C VAL A 249 26.18 26.80 -23.41
N ASP A 250 25.45 26.54 -24.48
CA ASP A 250 25.71 27.11 -25.78
C ASP A 250 25.39 28.63 -25.81
N SER A 251 26.11 29.36 -26.64
CA SER A 251 25.87 30.80 -26.84
C SER A 251 24.45 31.07 -27.34
N GLY A 252 23.80 32.08 -26.77
CA GLY A 252 22.42 32.42 -27.10
C GLY A 252 21.38 31.51 -26.41
N SER A 253 21.77 30.72 -25.38
CA SER A 253 20.86 29.90 -24.63
C SER A 253 19.76 30.76 -23.98
N GLN A 254 18.51 30.34 -24.20
CA GLN A 254 17.33 31.04 -23.69
C GLN A 254 16.98 30.57 -22.26
N PRO A 255 16.28 31.39 -21.47
CA PRO A 255 15.72 30.97 -20.20
C PRO A 255 14.85 29.72 -20.36
N ASN A 256 14.96 28.80 -19.39
CA ASN A 256 14.29 27.48 -19.39
C ASN A 256 14.81 26.50 -20.46
N THR A 257 15.95 26.75 -21.09
CA THR A 257 16.63 25.72 -21.89
C THR A 257 16.97 24.54 -21.01
N ILE A 258 16.68 23.32 -21.49
CA ILE A 258 16.90 22.09 -20.74
C ILE A 258 18.06 21.32 -21.35
N ILE A 259 19.06 21.04 -20.53
CA ILE A 259 20.20 20.19 -20.88
C ILE A 259 20.01 18.83 -20.22
N LYS A 260 20.05 17.77 -21.02
CA LYS A 260 19.82 16.40 -20.55
C LYS A 260 21.12 15.66 -20.28
N LEU A 261 21.29 15.18 -19.06
CA LEU A 261 22.38 14.30 -18.64
C LEU A 261 21.87 12.87 -18.56
N LYS A 262 22.26 12.06 -19.53
CA LYS A 262 21.79 10.68 -19.65
C LYS A 262 22.28 9.79 -18.49
N GLY A 263 21.37 9.00 -17.92
CA GLY A 263 21.67 8.01 -16.88
C GLY A 263 22.08 8.62 -15.53
N LYS A 264 21.82 9.91 -15.29
CA LYS A 264 22.12 10.60 -14.00
C LYS A 264 20.89 10.73 -13.10
N GLY A 265 19.78 10.11 -13.47
CA GLY A 265 18.57 10.02 -12.64
C GLY A 265 18.62 8.84 -11.67
N VAL A 266 17.46 8.47 -11.18
CA VAL A 266 17.25 7.40 -10.20
C VAL A 266 17.12 6.05 -10.92
N PRO A 267 17.59 4.93 -10.35
CA PRO A 267 17.36 3.59 -10.89
C PRO A 267 15.88 3.23 -10.99
N HIS A 268 15.56 2.32 -11.89
CA HIS A 268 14.23 1.71 -11.92
C HIS A 268 14.11 0.63 -10.84
N ILE A 269 13.02 0.63 -10.09
CA ILE A 269 12.79 -0.32 -8.99
C ILE A 269 12.73 -1.79 -9.46
N ASN A 270 12.22 -2.06 -10.68
CA ASN A 270 11.96 -3.43 -11.17
C ASN A 270 12.62 -3.72 -12.52
N SER A 271 13.48 -2.85 -13.03
CA SER A 271 14.11 -3.05 -14.33
C SER A 271 15.54 -2.52 -14.37
N ARG A 272 16.31 -2.97 -15.38
CA ARG A 272 17.65 -2.43 -15.62
C ARG A 272 17.54 -1.02 -16.18
N GLY A 273 18.46 -0.15 -15.76
CA GLY A 273 18.58 1.22 -16.25
C GLY A 273 18.27 2.27 -15.18
N ARG A 274 18.55 3.51 -15.57
CA ARG A 274 18.37 4.69 -14.72
C ARG A 274 17.66 5.76 -15.54
N GLY A 275 16.97 6.65 -14.85
CA GLY A 275 16.46 7.88 -15.44
C GLY A 275 17.57 8.86 -15.79
N ASP A 276 17.18 10.02 -16.21
CA ASP A 276 18.06 11.09 -16.65
C ASP A 276 17.96 12.29 -15.69
N GLN A 277 19.00 13.11 -15.69
CA GLN A 277 18.93 14.40 -15.02
C GLN A 277 18.69 15.49 -16.06
N TYR A 278 17.73 16.35 -15.79
CA TYR A 278 17.40 17.52 -16.60
C TYR A 278 17.85 18.78 -15.87
N VAL A 279 18.79 19.49 -16.48
CA VAL A 279 19.30 20.76 -15.97
C VAL A 279 18.58 21.87 -16.70
N ARG A 280 17.77 22.63 -15.98
CA ARG A 280 17.06 23.80 -16.51
C ARG A 280 17.92 25.06 -16.29
N ILE A 281 18.22 25.78 -17.33
CA ILE A 281 18.98 27.02 -17.27
C ILE A 281 18.06 28.14 -16.82
N VAL A 282 18.42 28.76 -15.69
CA VAL A 282 17.75 29.95 -15.14
C VAL A 282 18.64 31.15 -15.38
N VAL A 283 18.24 32.03 -16.30
CA VAL A 283 19.05 33.19 -16.63
C VAL A 283 18.78 34.32 -15.64
N ASN A 284 19.82 34.72 -14.92
CA ASN A 284 19.77 35.80 -13.94
C ASN A 284 20.17 37.16 -14.55
N ILE A 285 19.22 38.09 -14.51
CA ILE A 285 19.44 39.48 -14.91
C ILE A 285 19.78 40.29 -13.65
N PRO A 286 20.93 40.99 -13.60
CA PRO A 286 21.35 41.75 -12.44
C PRO A 286 20.39 42.90 -12.13
N LYS A 287 19.87 42.95 -10.91
CA LYS A 287 18.95 44.01 -10.46
C LYS A 287 19.61 45.36 -10.29
N LYS A 288 20.92 45.39 -10.06
CA LYS A 288 21.72 46.62 -9.86
C LYS A 288 22.92 46.58 -10.80
N LEU A 289 23.11 47.64 -11.57
CA LEU A 289 24.21 47.80 -12.48
C LEU A 289 25.06 49.04 -12.03
N ASN A 290 26.36 48.92 -12.09
CA ASN A 290 27.24 50.05 -11.94
C ASN A 290 27.25 50.94 -13.22
N LYS A 291 27.86 52.12 -13.15
CA LYS A 291 27.87 53.07 -14.27
C LYS A 291 28.53 52.48 -15.54
N HIS A 292 29.62 51.73 -15.36
CA HIS A 292 30.34 51.12 -16.48
C HIS A 292 29.49 49.99 -17.16
N GLN A 293 28.85 49.15 -16.38
CA GLN A 293 27.96 48.10 -16.89
C GLN A 293 26.77 48.69 -17.65
N LYS A 294 26.20 49.82 -17.18
CA LYS A 294 25.12 50.51 -17.91
C LYS A 294 25.59 51.00 -19.27
N ASN A 295 26.76 51.66 -19.32
CA ASN A 295 27.32 52.16 -20.58
C ASN A 295 27.54 51.02 -21.59
N LEU A 296 28.10 49.87 -21.16
CA LEU A 296 28.30 48.72 -22.04
C LEU A 296 26.98 48.15 -22.58
N LEU A 297 25.93 48.09 -21.75
CA LEU A 297 24.63 47.66 -22.19
C LEU A 297 23.93 48.65 -23.12
N ASP A 298 24.16 49.96 -22.92
CA ASP A 298 23.65 51.00 -23.82
C ASP A 298 24.37 50.96 -25.18
N GLU A 299 25.68 50.70 -25.21
CA GLU A 299 26.44 50.46 -26.45
C GLU A 299 25.92 49.18 -27.17
N PHE A 300 25.75 48.07 -26.43
CA PHE A 300 25.21 46.84 -26.99
C PHE A 300 23.82 47.06 -27.62
N LYS A 301 22.96 47.83 -26.94
CA LYS A 301 21.63 48.17 -27.44
C LYS A 301 21.68 48.91 -28.79
N GLN A 302 22.65 49.83 -28.94
CA GLN A 302 22.81 50.61 -30.19
C GLN A 302 23.34 49.79 -31.37
N THR A 303 23.98 48.64 -31.10
CA THR A 303 24.50 47.73 -32.12
C THR A 303 23.57 46.52 -32.42
N SER A 304 22.44 46.42 -31.70
CA SER A 304 21.51 45.29 -31.81
C SER A 304 20.33 45.56 -32.75
N ASP A 305 20.27 46.73 -33.41
CA ASP A 305 19.37 47.09 -34.50
C ASP A 305 20.12 46.86 -35.82
#